data_47e3cd81827192a21a3166e6b0c4b00c
#
_entry.id   47e3cd81827192a21a3166e6b0c4b00c
#
_cell.length_a   1.000
_cell.length_b   1.000
_cell.length_c   1.000
_cell.angle_alpha   90.00
_cell.angle_beta   90.00
_cell.angle_gamma   90.00
#
_symmetry.space_group_name_H-M   'P 1'
#
loop_
_entity.id
_entity.type
_entity.pdbx_description
1 polymer ?
#
loop_
_entity_poly.entity_id
_entity_poly.type
_entity_poly.pdbx_seq_one_letter_code
_entity_poly.pdbx_strand_id
1 'polypeptide(L)'
;MRRIIKLKGELVIISLISLVISLTAAIMIKNQGIGLYSENSTYRINNIYSESITGVEKDLNSSNLNNHPELQQLLDRKYSFKFGYSFYVVDATGTVVAGSNKGLLVIDKNEIIDGKKEYSNSKTDNNVFKISGCDYLKDGYFLYYVYLRYGQDDTGMLVYALIGFLICFFLLIGGRISYISKIKASVAIITEGDLTHRAPIKYRNELRDLAEDINYMASELDKEDQKRSEFLTNISHDIRTPLTTILGYIDMIKKEKYDSKEEMNKYINIIERKGLFLATMMEDFFQYSKLTSKDIVLNNENLELNELARQLFEDEESGFEEKSLKLELELSNEPVYIYGDSDLLARAVNNLLSNSLKYSKANTIVKIKISREKLNNVNYGAFSLSNVPKESISEAEVDSFFERLYKRDQSRSDEGSGLGLSIVKDIVKLHGGTIKGYKEKEELIFKLFIKA
;
A
#
# COMPACT_ATOMS: atom_id res chain seq x y z
N MET A 1 -3.20 -11.35 21.60
CA MET A 1 -2.86 -10.06 20.99
C MET A 1 -1.33 -10.01 20.74
N ARG A 2 -0.83 -10.44 19.58
CA ARG A 2 0.60 -10.35 19.25
C ARG A 2 0.87 -8.95 18.71
N ARG A 3 1.75 -8.19 19.39
CA ARG A 3 2.15 -6.84 18.98
C ARG A 3 2.64 -6.86 17.53
N ILE A 4 1.95 -6.13 16.67
CA ILE A 4 2.38 -5.82 15.31
C ILE A 4 3.56 -4.86 15.45
N ILE A 5 4.74 -5.32 15.06
CA ILE A 5 5.93 -4.43 15.01
C ILE A 5 5.75 -3.58 13.76
N LYS A 6 5.59 -2.26 13.94
CA LYS A 6 5.51 -1.33 12.82
C LYS A 6 6.74 -1.45 11.92
N LEU A 7 6.58 -1.27 10.62
CA LEU A 7 7.67 -1.34 9.63
C LEU A 7 8.88 -0.49 10.03
N LYS A 8 8.65 0.71 10.56
CA LYS A 8 9.71 1.57 11.13
C LYS A 8 10.50 0.87 12.24
N GLY A 9 9.81 0.21 13.17
CA GLY A 9 10.46 -0.53 14.25
C GLY A 9 11.24 -1.75 13.74
N GLU A 10 10.72 -2.43 12.72
CA GLU A 10 11.40 -3.55 12.06
C GLU A 10 12.68 -3.10 11.36
N LEU A 11 12.65 -1.96 10.65
CA LEU A 11 13.83 -1.37 10.01
C LEU A 11 14.90 -0.95 11.04
N VAL A 12 14.48 -0.38 12.16
CA VAL A 12 15.41 -0.04 13.26
C VAL A 12 16.06 -1.30 13.83
N ILE A 13 15.31 -2.36 14.05
CA ILE A 13 15.84 -3.65 14.53
C ILE A 13 16.82 -4.23 13.51
N ILE A 14 16.51 -4.23 12.22
CA ILE A 14 17.40 -4.68 11.14
C ILE A 14 18.70 -3.87 11.15
N SER A 15 18.61 -2.54 11.29
CA SER A 15 19.77 -1.65 11.34
C SER A 15 20.65 -1.96 12.57
N LEU A 16 20.06 -2.13 13.75
CA LEU A 16 20.77 -2.47 14.96
C LEU A 16 21.46 -3.85 14.87
N ILE A 17 20.76 -4.85 14.35
CA ILE A 17 21.33 -6.19 14.14
C ILE A 17 22.51 -6.12 13.16
N SER A 18 22.36 -5.41 12.05
CA SER A 18 23.43 -5.22 11.07
C SER A 18 24.65 -4.52 11.68
N LEU A 19 24.41 -3.52 12.53
CA LEU A 19 25.47 -2.80 13.24
C LEU A 19 26.22 -3.71 14.22
N VAL A 20 25.50 -4.48 15.03
CA VAL A 20 26.11 -5.43 16.00
C VAL A 20 26.93 -6.49 15.27
N ILE A 21 26.39 -7.09 14.20
CA ILE A 21 27.10 -8.12 13.42
C ILE A 21 28.36 -7.52 12.79
N SER A 22 28.29 -6.33 12.19
CA SER A 22 29.44 -5.71 11.54
C SER A 22 30.52 -5.30 12.54
N LEU A 23 30.12 -4.79 13.72
CA LEU A 23 31.07 -4.41 14.76
C LEU A 23 31.78 -5.64 15.37
N THR A 24 31.05 -6.72 15.64
CA THR A 24 31.63 -7.98 16.12
C THR A 24 32.58 -8.61 15.11
N ALA A 25 32.20 -8.60 13.82
CA ALA A 25 33.08 -9.07 12.75
C ALA A 25 34.35 -8.23 12.63
N ALA A 26 34.25 -6.90 12.70
CA ALA A 26 35.42 -6.00 12.66
C ALA A 26 36.34 -6.23 13.84
N ILE A 27 35.81 -6.44 15.07
CA ILE A 27 36.59 -6.78 16.27
C ILE A 27 37.27 -8.15 16.08
N MET A 28 36.57 -9.16 15.56
CA MET A 28 37.15 -10.47 15.29
C MET A 28 38.30 -10.41 14.29
N ILE A 29 38.11 -9.65 13.17
CA ILE A 29 39.17 -9.44 12.18
C ILE A 29 40.38 -8.76 12.81
N LYS A 30 40.17 -7.77 13.69
CA LYS A 30 41.24 -7.11 14.45
C LYS A 30 41.97 -8.09 15.35
N ASN A 31 41.24 -8.93 16.10
CA ASN A 31 41.81 -9.87 17.05
C ASN A 31 42.54 -11.05 16.37
N GLN A 32 42.12 -11.46 15.17
CA GLN A 32 42.81 -12.51 14.42
C GLN A 32 44.07 -12.03 13.67
N GLY A 33 44.42 -10.74 13.80
CA GLY A 33 45.60 -10.19 13.16
C GLY A 33 45.57 -10.18 11.65
N ILE A 34 44.38 -10.29 11.04
CA ILE A 34 44.16 -10.18 9.57
C ILE A 34 44.19 -8.70 9.14
N GLY A 35 44.52 -7.78 10.04
CA GLY A 35 44.90 -6.41 9.69
C GLY A 35 46.32 -6.38 9.13
N LEU A 36 46.59 -5.43 8.23
CA LEU A 36 47.90 -5.20 7.58
C LEU A 36 49.13 -5.09 8.52
N TYR A 37 48.91 -5.18 9.84
CA TYR A 37 49.93 -5.18 10.91
C TYR A 37 49.48 -6.09 12.06
N SER A 38 49.73 -7.39 11.95
CA SER A 38 49.54 -8.33 13.08
C SER A 38 50.69 -8.27 14.07
N GLU A 39 50.51 -8.77 15.34
CA GLU A 39 51.56 -8.97 16.33
C GLU A 39 52.72 -9.81 15.77
N ASN A 40 52.50 -10.67 14.77
CA ASN A 40 53.56 -11.34 14.01
C ASN A 40 54.49 -10.35 13.29
N SER A 41 54.05 -9.12 12.98
CA SER A 41 54.92 -8.08 12.47
C SER A 41 55.94 -7.62 13.55
N THR A 42 55.53 -7.61 14.81
CA THR A 42 56.40 -7.22 15.91
C THR A 42 57.52 -8.26 16.11
N TYR A 43 57.22 -9.55 15.97
CA TYR A 43 58.24 -10.63 16.06
C TYR A 43 59.18 -10.63 14.84
N ARG A 44 58.69 -10.40 13.63
CA ARG A 44 59.51 -10.18 12.44
C ARG A 44 60.36 -8.91 12.51
N ILE A 45 59.76 -7.86 13.03
CA ILE A 45 60.43 -6.59 13.24
C ILE A 45 61.61 -6.81 14.22
N ASN A 46 61.39 -7.46 15.37
CA ASN A 46 62.43 -7.75 16.37
C ASN A 46 63.59 -8.57 15.77
N ASN A 47 63.35 -9.54 14.86
CA ASN A 47 64.41 -10.31 14.22
C ASN A 47 65.17 -9.48 13.13
N ILE A 48 64.48 -8.66 12.40
CA ILE A 48 65.09 -7.70 11.44
C ILE A 48 65.90 -6.64 12.23
N TYR A 49 65.45 -6.29 13.43
CA TYR A 49 66.15 -5.44 14.38
C TYR A 49 67.54 -5.96 14.74
N SER A 50 67.61 -7.18 15.24
CA SER A 50 68.88 -7.76 15.70
C SER A 50 69.86 -7.90 14.53
N GLU A 51 69.40 -8.30 13.37
CA GLU A 51 70.28 -8.42 12.18
C GLU A 51 70.76 -7.06 11.66
N SER A 52 69.90 -6.05 11.67
CA SER A 52 70.25 -4.71 11.17
C SER A 52 71.22 -4.01 12.14
N ILE A 53 70.95 -4.06 13.44
CA ILE A 53 71.85 -3.46 14.45
C ILE A 53 73.17 -4.16 14.48
N THR A 54 73.18 -5.50 14.47
CA THR A 54 74.42 -6.30 14.43
C THR A 54 75.22 -6.03 13.17
N GLY A 55 74.55 -5.80 12.02
CA GLY A 55 75.18 -5.43 10.78
C GLY A 55 75.85 -4.05 10.83
N VAL A 56 75.15 -3.04 11.39
CA VAL A 56 75.73 -1.69 11.59
C VAL A 56 76.87 -1.72 12.57
N GLU A 57 76.71 -2.41 13.70
CA GLU A 57 77.71 -2.56 14.73
C GLU A 57 79.07 -3.22 14.17
N LYS A 58 78.85 -4.26 13.34
CA LYS A 58 80.01 -4.95 12.69
C LYS A 58 80.73 -4.02 11.70
N ASP A 59 80.05 -3.31 10.89
CA ASP A 59 80.61 -2.37 9.93
C ASP A 59 81.32 -1.21 10.61
N LEU A 60 80.73 -0.65 11.66
CA LEU A 60 81.33 0.42 12.47
C LEU A 60 82.56 -0.05 13.26
N ASN A 61 82.53 -1.24 13.84
CA ASN A 61 83.66 -1.79 14.52
C ASN A 61 84.84 -2.15 13.59
N SER A 62 84.59 -2.38 12.32
CA SER A 62 85.62 -2.58 11.33
C SER A 62 86.17 -1.26 10.72
N SER A 63 85.54 -0.14 10.97
CA SER A 63 85.90 1.19 10.48
C SER A 63 86.81 1.95 11.53
N ASN A 64 87.46 3.01 11.02
CA ASN A 64 88.19 3.91 11.93
C ASN A 64 87.28 4.95 12.53
N LEU A 65 86.86 4.76 13.80
CA LEU A 65 85.88 5.61 14.49
C LEU A 65 86.35 7.06 14.74
N ASN A 66 87.64 7.32 14.62
CA ASN A 66 88.23 8.67 14.70
C ASN A 66 88.11 9.43 13.34
N ASN A 67 87.73 8.77 12.24
CA ASN A 67 87.52 9.42 10.94
C ASN A 67 86.00 9.76 10.75
N HIS A 68 85.59 10.80 11.40
CA HIS A 68 84.16 11.21 11.42
C HIS A 68 83.54 11.43 10.02
N PRO A 69 84.25 12.01 9.00
CA PRO A 69 83.73 12.12 7.66
C PRO A 69 83.46 10.77 6.96
N GLU A 70 84.30 9.78 7.17
CA GLU A 70 84.14 8.44 6.64
C GLU A 70 82.99 7.67 7.28
N LEU A 71 82.82 7.83 8.59
CA LEU A 71 81.69 7.31 9.35
C LEU A 71 80.37 7.91 8.86
N GLN A 72 80.32 9.23 8.63
CA GLN A 72 79.16 9.88 8.10
C GLN A 72 78.81 9.36 6.71
N GLN A 73 79.77 9.19 5.82
CA GLN A 73 79.57 8.62 4.49
C GLN A 73 79.08 7.17 4.52
N LEU A 74 79.61 6.38 5.48
CA LEU A 74 79.17 4.98 5.68
C LEU A 74 77.70 4.93 6.10
N LEU A 75 77.28 5.73 7.08
CA LEU A 75 75.91 5.80 7.56
C LEU A 75 74.96 6.35 6.51
N ASP A 76 75.30 7.39 5.76
CA ASP A 76 74.52 7.97 4.69
C ASP A 76 74.36 7.00 3.52
N ARG A 77 75.40 6.26 3.14
CA ARG A 77 75.41 5.38 2.00
C ARG A 77 74.73 4.03 2.23
N LYS A 78 74.91 3.44 3.40
CA LYS A 78 74.51 2.06 3.70
C LYS A 78 73.30 2.02 4.62
N TYR A 79 73.15 2.99 5.48
CA TYR A 79 72.16 3.02 6.57
C TYR A 79 71.30 4.30 6.61
N SER A 80 71.31 5.06 5.51
CA SER A 80 70.34 6.18 5.38
C SER A 80 68.95 5.64 5.53
N PHE A 81 68.12 6.38 6.18
CA PHE A 81 66.74 6.09 6.62
C PHE A 81 65.99 5.06 5.74
N LYS A 82 66.28 3.79 5.91
CA LYS A 82 65.52 2.66 5.38
C LYS A 82 64.83 2.00 6.55
N PHE A 83 63.48 1.93 6.52
CA PHE A 83 62.67 1.22 7.52
C PHE A 83 62.45 1.92 8.87
N GLY A 84 62.54 3.25 9.00
CA GLY A 84 62.18 3.99 10.19
C GLY A 84 63.21 4.03 11.29
N TYR A 85 64.45 3.54 11.03
CA TYR A 85 65.57 3.59 11.95
C TYR A 85 66.44 4.77 11.67
N SER A 86 66.94 5.38 12.76
CA SER A 86 68.05 6.34 12.72
C SER A 86 69.18 5.80 13.59
N PHE A 87 70.39 5.72 13.03
CA PHE A 87 71.60 5.27 13.67
C PHE A 87 72.51 6.46 13.90
N TYR A 88 73.11 6.54 15.10
CA TYR A 88 74.00 7.61 15.47
C TYR A 88 75.22 7.02 16.15
N VAL A 89 76.42 7.48 15.78
CA VAL A 89 77.66 7.21 16.54
C VAL A 89 77.90 8.37 17.46
N VAL A 90 78.06 8.04 18.74
CA VAL A 90 78.12 8.98 19.87
C VAL A 90 79.45 8.76 20.64
N ASP A 91 80.09 9.83 21.06
CA ASP A 91 81.24 9.78 21.88
C ASP A 91 80.88 9.62 23.37
N ALA A 92 81.85 9.43 24.24
CA ALA A 92 81.62 9.27 25.70
C ALA A 92 81.04 10.53 26.39
N THR A 93 81.00 11.66 25.69
CA THR A 93 80.42 12.91 26.21
C THR A 93 78.93 13.03 25.85
N GLY A 94 78.39 12.18 24.94
CA GLY A 94 77.04 12.25 24.41
C GLY A 94 76.93 13.06 23.15
N THR A 95 78.05 13.48 22.60
CA THR A 95 78.05 14.27 21.31
C THR A 95 77.93 13.32 20.13
N VAL A 96 77.03 13.60 19.23
CA VAL A 96 76.83 12.83 17.96
C VAL A 96 77.96 13.19 16.98
N VAL A 97 78.81 12.21 16.65
CA VAL A 97 79.93 12.35 15.74
C VAL A 97 79.57 11.99 14.27
N ALA A 98 78.61 11.08 14.10
CA ALA A 98 78.04 10.74 12.79
C ALA A 98 76.62 10.22 12.97
N GLY A 99 75.74 10.43 12.02
CA GLY A 99 74.35 9.97 12.10
C GLY A 99 73.64 9.84 10.76
N SER A 100 72.79 8.82 10.63
CA SER A 100 71.94 8.60 9.42
C SER A 100 70.83 9.64 9.22
N ASN A 101 70.64 10.51 10.23
CA ASN A 101 69.67 11.61 10.18
C ASN A 101 70.24 12.84 10.90
N LYS A 102 70.16 14.02 10.30
CA LYS A 102 70.79 15.26 10.82
C LYS A 102 70.03 15.95 11.97
N GLY A 103 69.05 15.26 12.57
CA GLY A 103 68.16 15.90 13.57
C GLY A 103 68.61 15.87 15.01
N LEU A 104 69.58 15.06 15.41
CA LEU A 104 70.06 14.92 16.80
C LEU A 104 71.53 15.37 16.85
N LEU A 105 71.83 16.33 17.72
CA LEU A 105 73.18 16.81 17.91
C LEU A 105 73.82 16.35 19.27
N VAL A 106 72.99 16.07 20.27
CA VAL A 106 73.43 15.61 21.60
C VAL A 106 72.44 14.61 22.15
N ILE A 107 72.89 13.54 22.73
CA ILE A 107 72.12 12.51 23.45
C ILE A 107 72.40 12.60 24.93
N ASP A 108 71.34 12.44 25.75
CA ASP A 108 71.53 12.54 27.23
C ASP A 108 72.49 11.45 27.73
N LYS A 109 73.45 11.88 28.54
CA LYS A 109 74.44 10.97 29.17
C LYS A 109 73.81 9.80 29.89
N ASN A 110 72.64 9.99 30.49
CA ASN A 110 71.95 8.93 31.22
C ASN A 110 71.41 7.84 30.25
N GLU A 111 71.04 8.18 29.00
CA GLU A 111 70.67 7.20 27.98
C GLU A 111 71.85 6.39 27.45
N ILE A 112 73.09 6.88 27.63
CA ILE A 112 74.33 6.22 27.17
C ILE A 112 74.92 5.33 28.30
N ILE A 113 74.89 5.75 29.56
CA ILE A 113 75.53 5.10 30.69
C ILE A 113 74.81 3.81 31.12
N ASP A 114 73.46 3.75 30.91
CA ASP A 114 72.66 2.58 31.35
C ASP A 114 72.89 1.32 30.55
N GLY A 115 73.71 1.33 29.46
CA GLY A 115 74.27 0.17 28.72
C GLY A 115 73.37 -1.09 28.60
N LYS A 116 72.18 -1.01 29.10
CA LYS A 116 71.16 -2.02 29.09
C LYS A 116 70.23 -1.73 27.93
N LYS A 117 69.91 -2.77 27.21
CA LYS A 117 68.76 -2.76 26.18
C LYS A 117 67.43 -2.46 26.89
N GLU A 118 67.31 -1.32 27.54
CA GLU A 118 66.02 -0.84 27.99
C GLU A 118 65.32 -0.16 26.82
N TYR A 119 64.33 -0.84 26.28
CA TYR A 119 63.38 -0.27 25.34
C TYR A 119 62.58 0.81 26.07
N SER A 120 63.06 2.06 26.06
CA SER A 120 62.29 3.19 26.58
C SER A 120 61.10 3.43 25.68
N ASN A 121 59.95 3.00 26.11
CA ASN A 121 58.70 3.14 25.42
C ASN A 121 58.05 4.48 25.81
N SER A 122 58.54 5.59 25.29
CA SER A 122 57.93 6.90 25.54
C SER A 122 56.87 7.21 24.48
N LYS A 123 55.61 7.37 24.88
CA LYS A 123 54.51 7.79 24.04
C LYS A 123 54.63 9.30 23.84
N THR A 124 54.87 9.75 22.59
CA THR A 124 54.82 11.15 22.23
C THR A 124 53.34 11.54 21.92
N ASP A 125 52.98 12.83 22.01
CA ASP A 125 51.62 13.36 21.86
C ASP A 125 50.87 12.95 20.58
N ASN A 126 51.57 12.43 19.58
CA ASN A 126 51.00 12.06 18.26
C ASN A 126 50.88 10.52 18.06
N ASN A 127 50.68 9.72 19.09
CA ASN A 127 50.57 8.26 18.97
C ASN A 127 51.80 7.60 18.31
N VAL A 128 52.99 8.21 18.49
CA VAL A 128 54.27 7.72 18.00
C VAL A 128 55.02 7.11 19.19
N PHE A 129 55.43 5.86 19.11
CA PHE A 129 56.25 5.19 20.09
C PHE A 129 57.69 5.30 19.66
N LYS A 130 58.52 5.90 20.52
CA LYS A 130 59.99 5.97 20.33
C LYS A 130 60.61 4.77 21.06
N ILE A 131 61.34 3.96 20.31
CA ILE A 131 62.15 2.87 20.87
C ILE A 131 63.61 3.27 20.62
N SER A 132 64.42 3.38 21.65
CA SER A 132 65.84 3.70 21.56
C SER A 132 66.69 2.68 22.28
N GLY A 133 67.89 2.47 21.83
CA GLY A 133 68.88 1.64 22.48
C GLY A 133 70.28 2.16 22.20
N CYS A 134 71.23 1.72 23.01
CA CYS A 134 72.63 2.12 22.91
C CYS A 134 73.57 0.88 23.13
N ASP A 135 74.44 0.62 22.17
CA ASP A 135 75.41 -0.44 22.23
C ASP A 135 76.82 0.13 22.16
N TYR A 136 77.72 -0.42 22.99
CA TYR A 136 79.16 0.00 23.05
C TYR A 136 79.85 -0.48 21.74
N LEU A 137 80.57 0.40 21.12
CA LEU A 137 81.48 0.09 20.02
C LEU A 137 82.87 -0.11 20.55
N LYS A 138 83.87 0.47 20.00
CA LYS A 138 85.23 0.48 20.45
C LYS A 138 85.72 1.92 20.68
N ASP A 139 86.90 2.06 21.34
CA ASP A 139 87.58 3.35 21.51
C ASP A 139 86.75 4.45 22.24
N GLY A 140 85.77 4.07 23.10
CA GLY A 140 84.94 5.02 23.78
C GLY A 140 83.72 5.55 22.99
N TYR A 141 83.42 4.96 21.84
CA TYR A 141 82.23 5.31 21.05
C TYR A 141 81.08 4.34 21.26
N PHE A 142 79.89 4.82 21.07
CA PHE A 142 78.63 4.10 21.21
C PHE A 142 77.79 4.20 20.00
N LEU A 143 77.08 3.12 19.65
CA LEU A 143 76.03 3.13 18.63
C LEU A 143 74.70 3.39 19.31
N TYR A 144 74.13 4.56 19.07
CA TYR A 144 72.76 4.91 19.51
C TYR A 144 71.81 4.75 18.33
N TYR A 145 70.71 4.08 18.54
CA TYR A 145 69.72 3.88 17.53
C TYR A 145 68.32 4.21 18.04
N VAL A 146 67.49 4.78 17.14
CA VAL A 146 66.15 5.22 17.41
C VAL A 146 65.23 4.66 16.35
N TYR A 147 64.11 4.09 16.79
CA TYR A 147 63.03 3.66 15.93
C TYR A 147 61.75 4.37 16.34
N LEU A 148 61.03 4.97 15.35
CA LEU A 148 59.77 5.62 15.56
C LEU A 148 58.66 4.70 15.02
N ARG A 149 57.81 4.22 15.90
CA ARG A 149 56.64 3.43 15.57
C ARG A 149 55.39 4.28 15.64
N TYR A 150 54.70 4.44 14.52
CA TYR A 150 53.37 5.06 14.50
C TYR A 150 52.37 4.10 15.12
N GLY A 151 51.52 4.58 16.04
CA GLY A 151 50.43 3.81 16.61
C GLY A 151 49.46 3.40 15.52
N GLN A 152 48.81 2.28 15.74
CA GLN A 152 47.81 1.75 14.81
C GLN A 152 46.60 2.71 14.76
N ASP A 153 46.34 3.34 13.64
CA ASP A 153 45.08 4.09 13.41
C ASP A 153 43.92 3.11 13.33
N ASP A 154 42.92 3.28 14.20
CA ASP A 154 41.71 2.47 14.22
C ASP A 154 40.76 2.79 13.00
N THR A 155 41.19 3.68 12.11
CA THR A 155 40.44 4.09 10.92
C THR A 155 40.09 2.91 9.99
N GLY A 156 41.01 1.96 9.82
CA GLY A 156 40.78 0.74 9.03
C GLY A 156 39.63 -0.13 9.60
N MET A 157 39.55 -0.24 10.93
CA MET A 157 38.48 -0.98 11.58
C MET A 157 37.10 -0.35 11.30
N LEU A 158 36.99 0.98 11.33
CA LEU A 158 35.74 1.70 11.04
C LEU A 158 35.29 1.46 9.60
N VAL A 159 36.23 1.42 8.66
CA VAL A 159 35.92 1.14 7.25
C VAL A 159 35.39 -0.28 7.07
N TYR A 160 36.01 -1.29 7.67
CA TYR A 160 35.52 -2.67 7.62
C TYR A 160 34.15 -2.83 8.31
N ALA A 161 33.95 -2.16 9.44
CA ALA A 161 32.66 -2.14 10.14
C ALA A 161 31.56 -1.50 9.26
N LEU A 162 31.86 -0.39 8.58
CA LEU A 162 30.91 0.28 7.68
C LEU A 162 30.55 -0.62 6.47
N ILE A 163 31.53 -1.22 5.83
CA ILE A 163 31.28 -2.11 4.69
C ILE A 163 30.46 -3.33 5.14
N GLY A 164 30.83 -3.97 6.25
CA GLY A 164 30.09 -5.08 6.83
C GLY A 164 28.66 -4.71 7.18
N PHE A 165 28.44 -3.51 7.74
CA PHE A 165 27.10 -2.98 8.03
C PHE A 165 26.26 -2.84 6.76
N LEU A 166 26.79 -2.22 5.72
CA LEU A 166 26.07 -2.04 4.45
C LEU A 166 25.69 -3.38 3.82
N ILE A 167 26.62 -4.32 3.75
CA ILE A 167 26.36 -5.65 3.17
C ILE A 167 25.26 -6.36 3.98
N CYS A 168 25.38 -6.43 5.29
CA CYS A 168 24.40 -7.09 6.16
C CYS A 168 23.03 -6.41 6.07
N PHE A 169 23.00 -5.09 6.11
CA PHE A 169 21.77 -4.29 6.00
C PHE A 169 21.05 -4.56 4.67
N PHE A 170 21.74 -4.51 3.53
CA PHE A 170 21.14 -4.77 2.22
C PHE A 170 20.65 -6.21 2.07
N LEU A 171 21.36 -7.19 2.62
CA LEU A 171 20.91 -8.59 2.64
C LEU A 171 19.62 -8.76 3.45
N LEU A 172 19.53 -8.15 4.61
CA LEU A 172 18.35 -8.26 5.48
C LEU A 172 17.13 -7.49 4.94
N ILE A 173 17.32 -6.35 4.29
CA ILE A 173 16.22 -5.55 3.73
C ILE A 173 15.75 -6.07 2.37
N GLY A 174 16.59 -6.79 1.64
CA GLY A 174 16.30 -7.29 0.29
C GLY A 174 15.01 -8.09 0.19
N GLY A 175 14.69 -8.89 1.21
CA GLY A 175 13.45 -9.64 1.30
C GLY A 175 12.19 -8.75 1.35
N ARG A 176 12.27 -7.55 1.98
CA ARG A 176 11.17 -6.58 2.06
C ARG A 176 10.98 -5.87 0.75
N ILE A 177 12.06 -5.48 0.10
CA ILE A 177 12.04 -4.85 -1.24
C ILE A 177 11.46 -5.82 -2.27
N SER A 178 11.90 -7.07 -2.28
CA SER A 178 11.34 -8.10 -3.15
C SER A 178 9.84 -8.33 -2.91
N TYR A 179 9.38 -8.26 -1.66
CA TYR A 179 7.96 -8.40 -1.34
C TYR A 179 7.12 -7.21 -1.84
N ILE A 180 7.61 -5.97 -1.70
CA ILE A 180 6.96 -4.78 -2.27
C ILE A 180 6.85 -4.91 -3.79
N SER A 181 7.89 -5.41 -4.46
CA SER A 181 7.86 -5.68 -5.89
C SER A 181 6.78 -6.72 -6.27
N LYS A 182 6.57 -7.75 -5.43
CA LYS A 182 5.49 -8.73 -5.63
C LYS A 182 4.10 -8.12 -5.46
N ILE A 183 3.90 -7.27 -4.45
CA ILE A 183 2.64 -6.53 -4.28
C ILE A 183 2.37 -5.66 -5.52
N LYS A 184 3.39 -4.91 -6.00
CA LYS A 184 3.29 -4.11 -7.22
C LYS A 184 2.89 -4.95 -8.44
N ALA A 185 3.50 -6.11 -8.62
CA ALA A 185 3.15 -7.03 -9.71
C ALA A 185 1.71 -7.54 -9.60
N SER A 186 1.23 -7.85 -8.39
CA SER A 186 -0.16 -8.25 -8.16
C SER A 186 -1.15 -7.12 -8.51
N VAL A 187 -0.83 -5.87 -8.16
CA VAL A 187 -1.65 -4.72 -8.54
C VAL A 187 -1.70 -4.58 -10.07
N ALA A 188 -0.58 -4.76 -10.76
CA ALA A 188 -0.56 -4.70 -12.23
C ALA A 188 -1.49 -5.76 -12.86
N ILE A 189 -1.44 -7.00 -12.38
CA ILE A 189 -2.32 -8.09 -12.86
C ILE A 189 -3.80 -7.74 -12.62
N ILE A 190 -4.13 -7.21 -11.43
CA ILE A 190 -5.51 -6.78 -11.11
C ILE A 190 -5.96 -5.64 -12.05
N THR A 191 -5.09 -4.67 -12.35
CA THR A 191 -5.41 -3.55 -13.26
C THR A 191 -5.52 -3.98 -14.72
N GLU A 192 -4.89 -5.09 -15.12
CA GLU A 192 -5.04 -5.71 -16.44
C GLU A 192 -6.34 -6.48 -16.60
N GLY A 193 -7.15 -6.61 -15.52
CA GLY A 193 -8.49 -7.20 -15.54
C GLY A 193 -8.63 -8.54 -14.83
N ASP A 194 -7.54 -9.16 -14.34
CA ASP A 194 -7.67 -10.36 -13.50
C ASP A 194 -8.00 -9.96 -12.05
N LEU A 195 -9.27 -9.71 -11.81
CA LEU A 195 -9.80 -9.36 -10.50
C LEU A 195 -9.81 -10.53 -9.50
N THR A 196 -9.54 -11.76 -9.96
CA THR A 196 -9.44 -12.95 -9.09
C THR A 196 -8.07 -13.08 -8.47
N HIS A 197 -7.05 -12.44 -9.03
CA HIS A 197 -5.70 -12.44 -8.50
C HIS A 197 -5.62 -11.81 -7.11
N ARG A 198 -4.72 -12.35 -6.25
CA ARG A 198 -4.53 -11.83 -4.88
C ARG A 198 -3.06 -11.60 -4.59
N ALA A 199 -2.76 -10.48 -3.95
CA ALA A 199 -1.44 -10.18 -3.44
C ALA A 199 -1.07 -11.14 -2.30
N PRO A 200 0.16 -11.68 -2.26
CA PRO A 200 0.57 -12.62 -1.22
C PRO A 200 0.64 -11.92 0.14
N ILE A 201 0.14 -12.55 1.20
CA ILE A 201 0.20 -12.04 2.59
C ILE A 201 1.37 -12.73 3.30
N LYS A 202 2.46 -12.00 3.57
CA LYS A 202 3.69 -12.61 4.11
C LYS A 202 4.14 -12.06 5.45
N TYR A 203 4.16 -10.74 5.65
CA TYR A 203 4.70 -10.08 6.85
C TYR A 203 3.60 -9.78 7.88
N ARG A 204 4.01 -9.29 9.07
CA ARG A 204 3.09 -8.88 10.16
C ARG A 204 3.33 -7.42 10.54
N ASN A 205 3.32 -6.56 9.55
CA ASN A 205 3.52 -5.12 9.66
C ASN A 205 2.62 -4.42 8.62
N GLU A 206 2.78 -3.12 8.42
CA GLU A 206 1.98 -2.29 7.50
C GLU A 206 1.98 -2.82 6.03
N LEU A 207 2.99 -3.60 5.64
CA LEU A 207 3.01 -4.26 4.32
C LEU A 207 1.97 -5.39 4.22
N ARG A 208 1.60 -6.02 5.35
CA ARG A 208 0.49 -6.95 5.40
C ARG A 208 -0.83 -6.22 5.22
N ASP A 209 -1.04 -5.15 5.99
CA ASP A 209 -2.27 -4.37 5.93
C ASP A 209 -2.50 -3.86 4.50
N LEU A 210 -1.44 -3.36 3.86
CA LEU A 210 -1.48 -2.95 2.45
C LEU A 210 -1.88 -4.09 1.50
N ALA A 211 -1.35 -5.30 1.69
CA ALA A 211 -1.72 -6.45 0.86
C ALA A 211 -3.17 -6.89 1.11
N GLU A 212 -3.64 -6.84 2.36
CA GLU A 212 -5.03 -7.13 2.73
C GLU A 212 -6.00 -6.10 2.14
N ASP A 213 -5.67 -4.81 2.20
CA ASP A 213 -6.47 -3.72 1.59
C ASP A 213 -6.58 -3.88 0.07
N ILE A 214 -5.47 -4.20 -0.61
CA ILE A 214 -5.47 -4.48 -2.06
C ILE A 214 -6.34 -5.70 -2.38
N ASN A 215 -6.24 -6.77 -1.60
CA ASN A 215 -7.04 -7.97 -1.79
C ASN A 215 -8.54 -7.71 -1.54
N TYR A 216 -8.86 -6.88 -0.54
CA TYR A 216 -10.22 -6.44 -0.29
C TYR A 216 -10.76 -5.62 -1.46
N MET A 217 -9.99 -4.63 -1.95
CA MET A 217 -10.37 -3.82 -3.12
C MET A 217 -10.60 -4.71 -4.36
N ALA A 218 -9.69 -5.65 -4.65
CA ALA A 218 -9.85 -6.58 -5.75
C ALA A 218 -11.12 -7.44 -5.61
N SER A 219 -11.45 -7.88 -4.39
CA SER A 219 -12.67 -8.63 -4.12
C SER A 219 -13.94 -7.82 -4.34
N GLU A 220 -13.94 -6.56 -3.95
CA GLU A 220 -15.11 -5.69 -4.18
C GLU A 220 -15.28 -5.35 -5.67
N LEU A 221 -14.18 -5.11 -6.40
CA LEU A 221 -14.23 -4.91 -7.85
C LEU A 221 -14.73 -6.17 -8.59
N ASP A 222 -14.27 -7.34 -8.19
CA ASP A 222 -14.71 -8.64 -8.76
C ASP A 222 -16.21 -8.85 -8.56
N LYS A 223 -16.72 -8.58 -7.34
CA LYS A 223 -18.16 -8.64 -7.06
C LYS A 223 -18.98 -7.65 -7.89
N GLU A 224 -18.47 -6.42 -8.09
CA GLU A 224 -19.13 -5.44 -8.93
C GLU A 224 -19.16 -5.88 -10.40
N ASP A 225 -18.07 -6.39 -10.91
CA ASP A 225 -17.97 -6.89 -12.29
C ASP A 225 -18.88 -8.09 -12.52
N GLN A 226 -18.91 -9.05 -11.58
CA GLN A 226 -19.84 -10.19 -11.64
C GLN A 226 -21.29 -9.72 -11.66
N LYS A 227 -21.71 -8.83 -10.76
CA LYS A 227 -23.07 -8.26 -10.75
C LYS A 227 -23.42 -7.55 -12.06
N ARG A 228 -22.45 -6.83 -12.65
CA ARG A 228 -22.63 -6.18 -13.94
C ARG A 228 -22.81 -7.20 -15.07
N SER A 229 -22.01 -8.25 -15.08
CA SER A 229 -22.08 -9.32 -16.07
C SER A 229 -23.38 -10.12 -15.96
N GLU A 230 -23.82 -10.48 -14.75
CA GLU A 230 -25.11 -11.12 -14.50
C GLU A 230 -26.28 -10.24 -14.96
N PHE A 231 -26.21 -8.93 -14.66
CA PHE A 231 -27.22 -7.97 -15.08
C PHE A 231 -27.36 -7.95 -16.61
N LEU A 232 -26.25 -7.83 -17.37
CA LEU A 232 -26.28 -7.83 -18.83
C LEU A 232 -26.78 -9.15 -19.42
N THR A 233 -26.42 -10.26 -18.81
CA THR A 233 -26.88 -11.60 -19.21
C THR A 233 -28.39 -11.75 -19.04
N ASN A 234 -28.89 -11.33 -17.88
CA ASN A 234 -30.32 -11.40 -17.56
C ASN A 234 -31.16 -10.48 -18.45
N ILE A 235 -30.72 -9.24 -18.68
CA ILE A 235 -31.37 -8.32 -19.63
C ILE A 235 -31.42 -8.93 -21.04
N SER A 236 -30.32 -9.50 -21.50
CA SER A 236 -30.26 -10.13 -22.84
C SER A 236 -31.26 -11.29 -22.96
N HIS A 237 -31.40 -12.10 -21.90
CA HIS A 237 -32.38 -13.18 -21.84
C HIS A 237 -33.82 -12.63 -21.85
N ASP A 238 -34.11 -11.62 -21.03
CA ASP A 238 -35.45 -11.05 -20.86
C ASP A 238 -35.90 -10.25 -22.12
N ILE A 239 -34.98 -9.75 -22.93
CA ILE A 239 -35.27 -9.17 -24.27
C ILE A 239 -35.51 -10.29 -25.28
N ARG A 240 -34.73 -11.35 -25.30
CA ARG A 240 -34.80 -12.43 -26.28
C ARG A 240 -36.14 -13.15 -26.26
N THR A 241 -36.65 -13.44 -25.07
CA THR A 241 -37.89 -14.22 -24.87
C THR A 241 -39.13 -13.56 -25.56
N PRO A 242 -39.51 -12.28 -25.24
CA PRO A 242 -40.60 -11.62 -25.88
C PRO A 242 -40.39 -11.40 -27.39
N LEU A 243 -39.15 -11.08 -27.81
CA LEU A 243 -38.81 -10.91 -29.23
C LEU A 243 -39.02 -12.21 -30.00
N THR A 244 -38.60 -13.36 -29.47
CA THR A 244 -38.84 -14.67 -30.08
C THR A 244 -40.36 -14.96 -30.19
N THR A 245 -41.13 -14.60 -29.17
CA THR A 245 -42.58 -14.73 -29.16
C THR A 245 -43.23 -13.89 -30.24
N ILE A 246 -42.85 -12.63 -30.37
CA ILE A 246 -43.33 -11.72 -31.42
C ILE A 246 -43.04 -12.30 -32.80
N LEU A 247 -41.80 -12.68 -33.07
CA LEU A 247 -41.38 -13.27 -34.35
C LEU A 247 -42.12 -14.57 -34.65
N GLY A 248 -42.37 -15.41 -33.66
CA GLY A 248 -43.13 -16.65 -33.78
C GLY A 248 -44.58 -16.40 -34.20
N TYR A 249 -45.29 -15.47 -33.57
CA TYR A 249 -46.67 -15.14 -33.93
C TYR A 249 -46.77 -14.43 -35.29
N ILE A 250 -45.79 -13.58 -35.64
CA ILE A 250 -45.68 -12.99 -36.97
C ILE A 250 -45.54 -14.10 -38.05
N ASP A 251 -44.70 -15.11 -37.80
CA ASP A 251 -44.51 -16.24 -38.74
C ASP A 251 -45.80 -17.08 -38.89
N MET A 252 -46.51 -17.29 -37.78
CA MET A 252 -47.83 -17.97 -37.80
C MET A 252 -48.84 -17.20 -38.64
N ILE A 253 -48.93 -15.87 -38.46
CA ILE A 253 -49.81 -15.03 -39.26
C ILE A 253 -49.42 -15.06 -40.75
N LYS A 254 -48.11 -14.93 -41.07
CA LYS A 254 -47.61 -14.96 -42.45
C LYS A 254 -47.86 -16.29 -43.15
N LYS A 255 -47.86 -17.40 -42.41
CA LYS A 255 -48.12 -18.76 -42.93
C LYS A 255 -49.60 -19.14 -42.86
N GLU A 256 -50.48 -18.17 -42.55
CA GLU A 256 -51.92 -18.39 -42.40
C GLU A 256 -52.27 -19.55 -41.44
N LYS A 257 -51.48 -19.76 -40.40
CA LYS A 257 -51.66 -20.80 -39.37
C LYS A 257 -52.60 -20.29 -38.27
N TYR A 258 -53.83 -19.98 -38.62
CA TYR A 258 -54.91 -19.62 -37.69
C TYR A 258 -56.25 -20.09 -38.30
N ASP A 259 -57.16 -20.58 -37.46
CA ASP A 259 -58.41 -21.19 -37.88
C ASP A 259 -59.52 -20.15 -37.98
N SER A 260 -59.37 -18.94 -37.39
CA SER A 260 -60.38 -17.91 -37.39
C SER A 260 -59.76 -16.50 -37.30
N LYS A 261 -60.56 -15.48 -37.67
CA LYS A 261 -60.19 -14.08 -37.52
C LYS A 261 -59.98 -13.69 -36.04
N GLU A 262 -60.73 -14.33 -35.16
CA GLU A 262 -60.60 -14.17 -33.70
C GLU A 262 -59.25 -14.67 -33.20
N GLU A 263 -58.77 -15.76 -33.75
CA GLU A 263 -57.44 -16.31 -33.40
C GLU A 263 -56.29 -15.43 -33.92
N MET A 264 -56.40 -14.95 -35.16
CA MET A 264 -55.49 -13.96 -35.72
C MET A 264 -55.41 -12.71 -34.83
N ASN A 265 -56.56 -12.19 -34.38
CA ASN A 265 -56.61 -11.03 -33.48
C ASN A 265 -55.96 -11.33 -32.13
N LYS A 266 -56.10 -12.56 -31.60
CA LYS A 266 -55.35 -12.97 -30.39
C LYS A 266 -53.83 -12.92 -30.59
N TYR A 267 -53.34 -13.37 -31.76
CA TYR A 267 -51.92 -13.29 -32.08
C TYR A 267 -51.44 -11.84 -32.16
N ILE A 268 -52.20 -10.97 -32.80
CA ILE A 268 -51.90 -9.54 -32.88
C ILE A 268 -51.84 -8.90 -31.48
N ASN A 269 -52.83 -9.18 -30.63
CA ASN A 269 -52.87 -8.67 -29.25
C ASN A 269 -51.64 -9.16 -28.40
N ILE A 270 -51.19 -10.41 -28.66
CA ILE A 270 -49.97 -10.92 -28.00
C ILE A 270 -48.73 -10.17 -28.48
N ILE A 271 -48.63 -9.93 -29.81
CA ILE A 271 -47.54 -9.18 -30.40
C ILE A 271 -47.50 -7.76 -29.82
N GLU A 272 -48.64 -7.08 -29.78
CA GLU A 272 -48.77 -5.72 -29.24
C GLU A 272 -48.33 -5.69 -27.75
N ARG A 273 -48.90 -6.55 -26.91
CA ARG A 273 -48.53 -6.62 -25.49
C ARG A 273 -47.06 -6.89 -25.28
N LYS A 274 -46.45 -7.81 -26.05
CA LYS A 274 -45.01 -8.12 -25.95
C LYS A 274 -44.16 -6.96 -26.49
N GLY A 275 -44.62 -6.24 -27.49
CA GLY A 275 -43.99 -5.05 -28.02
C GLY A 275 -43.95 -3.91 -26.98
N LEU A 276 -45.09 -3.64 -26.35
CA LEU A 276 -45.21 -2.64 -25.29
C LEU A 276 -44.32 -3.01 -24.07
N PHE A 277 -44.28 -4.28 -23.68
CA PHE A 277 -43.41 -4.76 -22.63
C PHE A 277 -41.92 -4.51 -22.95
N LEU A 278 -41.49 -4.81 -24.20
CA LEU A 278 -40.12 -4.54 -24.63
C LEU A 278 -39.80 -3.04 -24.62
N ALA A 279 -40.73 -2.18 -25.07
CA ALA A 279 -40.53 -0.74 -25.05
C ALA A 279 -40.32 -0.22 -23.61
N THR A 280 -41.16 -0.66 -22.66
CA THR A 280 -41.02 -0.30 -21.25
C THR A 280 -39.68 -0.80 -20.66
N MET A 281 -39.31 -2.05 -20.97
CA MET A 281 -38.05 -2.61 -20.50
C MET A 281 -36.83 -1.86 -21.03
N MET A 282 -36.83 -1.47 -22.31
CA MET A 282 -35.76 -0.67 -22.93
C MET A 282 -35.67 0.71 -22.28
N GLU A 283 -36.81 1.36 -22.02
CA GLU A 283 -36.84 2.64 -21.32
C GLU A 283 -36.26 2.53 -19.89
N ASP A 284 -36.64 1.50 -19.14
CA ASP A 284 -36.07 1.24 -17.81
C ASP A 284 -34.56 0.97 -17.87
N PHE A 285 -34.10 0.23 -18.88
CA PHE A 285 -32.67 -0.03 -19.08
C PHE A 285 -31.89 1.25 -19.42
N PHE A 286 -32.38 2.10 -20.29
CA PHE A 286 -31.74 3.38 -20.64
C PHE A 286 -31.67 4.30 -19.42
N GLN A 287 -32.73 4.39 -18.65
CA GLN A 287 -32.75 5.19 -17.43
C GLN A 287 -31.80 4.66 -16.37
N TYR A 288 -31.78 3.34 -16.16
CA TYR A 288 -30.81 2.72 -15.29
C TYR A 288 -29.37 3.03 -15.73
N SER A 289 -29.08 2.90 -17.03
CA SER A 289 -27.76 3.23 -17.59
C SER A 289 -27.39 4.70 -17.34
N LYS A 290 -28.35 5.62 -17.49
CA LYS A 290 -28.15 7.05 -17.21
C LYS A 290 -27.90 7.31 -15.75
N LEU A 291 -28.68 6.73 -14.84
CA LEU A 291 -28.55 6.90 -13.39
C LEU A 291 -27.24 6.34 -12.82
N THR A 292 -26.67 5.31 -13.43
CA THR A 292 -25.41 4.69 -13.03
C THR A 292 -24.18 5.31 -13.69
N SER A 293 -24.38 6.24 -14.63
CA SER A 293 -23.30 7.01 -15.26
C SER A 293 -22.63 7.93 -14.24
N LYS A 294 -21.29 8.04 -14.30
CA LYS A 294 -20.52 8.98 -13.47
C LYS A 294 -20.77 10.45 -13.83
N ASP A 295 -21.34 10.71 -15.01
CA ASP A 295 -21.52 12.05 -15.58
C ASP A 295 -22.95 12.58 -15.39
N ILE A 296 -23.77 11.94 -14.55
CA ILE A 296 -25.13 12.41 -14.30
C ILE A 296 -25.11 13.76 -13.58
N VAL A 297 -25.73 14.75 -14.18
CA VAL A 297 -25.93 16.08 -13.59
C VAL A 297 -27.40 16.19 -13.20
N LEU A 298 -27.66 16.41 -11.91
CA LEU A 298 -29.02 16.62 -11.40
C LEU A 298 -29.44 18.06 -11.66
N ASN A 299 -30.64 18.24 -12.17
CA ASN A 299 -31.28 19.54 -12.30
C ASN A 299 -32.06 19.85 -11.01
N ASN A 300 -31.32 20.11 -9.91
CA ASN A 300 -31.92 20.31 -8.61
C ASN A 300 -32.61 21.67 -8.50
N GLU A 301 -33.83 21.67 -8.00
CA GLU A 301 -34.65 22.85 -7.72
C GLU A 301 -35.37 22.71 -6.37
N ASN A 302 -35.93 23.82 -5.87
CA ASN A 302 -36.80 23.75 -4.70
C ASN A 302 -38.14 23.20 -5.10
N LEU A 303 -38.49 22.04 -4.57
CA LEU A 303 -39.70 21.31 -4.89
C LEU A 303 -40.61 21.18 -3.66
N GLU A 304 -41.88 21.48 -3.83
CA GLU A 304 -42.89 21.21 -2.81
C GLU A 304 -43.44 19.78 -2.97
N LEU A 305 -43.14 18.91 -2.00
CA LEU A 305 -43.48 17.50 -2.05
C LEU A 305 -44.99 17.24 -2.02
N ASN A 306 -45.77 18.10 -1.34
CA ASN A 306 -47.23 18.02 -1.35
C ASN A 306 -47.78 18.23 -2.76
N GLU A 307 -47.25 19.21 -3.49
CA GLU A 307 -47.69 19.52 -4.86
C GLU A 307 -47.31 18.42 -5.85
N LEU A 308 -46.09 17.92 -5.78
CA LEU A 308 -45.67 16.75 -6.57
C LEU A 308 -46.59 15.54 -6.33
N ALA A 309 -46.89 15.25 -5.08
CA ALA A 309 -47.76 14.13 -4.73
C ALA A 309 -49.19 14.32 -5.24
N ARG A 310 -49.72 15.57 -5.26
CA ARG A 310 -51.04 15.89 -5.79
C ARG A 310 -51.11 15.67 -7.28
N GLN A 311 -50.15 16.19 -8.05
CA GLN A 311 -50.10 16.03 -9.50
C GLN A 311 -50.06 14.55 -9.90
N LEU A 312 -49.17 13.77 -9.27
CA LEU A 312 -49.06 12.34 -9.56
C LEU A 312 -50.30 11.54 -9.10
N PHE A 313 -51.01 11.99 -8.07
CA PHE A 313 -52.25 11.38 -7.63
C PHE A 313 -53.33 11.60 -8.70
N GLU A 314 -53.54 12.86 -9.21
CA GLU A 314 -54.51 13.20 -10.20
C GLU A 314 -54.27 12.45 -11.54
N ASP A 315 -53.02 12.27 -11.94
CA ASP A 315 -52.65 11.56 -13.16
C ASP A 315 -52.96 10.07 -13.08
N GLU A 316 -52.86 9.44 -11.93
CA GLU A 316 -52.94 7.99 -11.76
C GLU A 316 -54.30 7.50 -11.23
N GLU A 317 -55.15 8.37 -10.65
CA GLU A 317 -56.39 8.00 -9.97
C GLU A 317 -57.30 7.13 -10.83
N SER A 318 -57.50 7.50 -12.09
CA SER A 318 -58.35 6.75 -13.01
C SER A 318 -57.84 5.33 -13.27
N GLY A 319 -56.53 5.14 -13.38
CA GLY A 319 -55.91 3.82 -13.59
C GLY A 319 -56.09 2.88 -12.39
N PHE A 320 -56.10 3.43 -11.17
CA PHE A 320 -56.41 2.67 -9.97
C PHE A 320 -57.87 2.27 -9.88
N GLU A 321 -58.79 3.16 -10.23
CA GLU A 321 -60.24 2.87 -10.26
C GLU A 321 -60.58 1.75 -11.26
N GLU A 322 -60.00 1.77 -12.48
CA GLU A 322 -60.14 0.70 -13.48
C GLU A 322 -59.79 -0.69 -12.96
N LYS A 323 -58.81 -0.76 -12.00
CA LYS A 323 -58.39 -2.01 -11.37
C LYS A 323 -59.08 -2.32 -10.04
N SER A 324 -60.15 -1.59 -9.74
CA SER A 324 -60.89 -1.73 -8.50
C SER A 324 -59.99 -1.49 -7.25
N LEU A 325 -59.12 -0.50 -7.35
CA LEU A 325 -58.27 -0.02 -6.25
C LEU A 325 -58.68 1.41 -5.94
N LYS A 326 -58.69 1.75 -4.65
CA LYS A 326 -58.92 3.13 -4.21
C LYS A 326 -57.57 3.79 -3.91
N LEU A 327 -57.25 4.88 -4.58
CA LEU A 327 -56.10 5.70 -4.27
C LEU A 327 -56.46 6.75 -3.22
N GLU A 328 -55.71 6.89 -2.15
CA GLU A 328 -55.91 7.90 -1.11
C GLU A 328 -54.68 8.74 -0.90
N LEU A 329 -54.87 10.06 -0.76
CA LEU A 329 -53.76 11.01 -0.58
C LEU A 329 -53.87 11.70 0.79
N GLU A 330 -52.86 11.53 1.62
CA GLU A 330 -52.72 12.20 2.92
C GLU A 330 -51.55 13.18 2.85
N LEU A 331 -51.84 14.46 2.69
CA LEU A 331 -50.83 15.51 2.63
C LEU A 331 -50.44 16.00 4.02
N SER A 332 -49.24 16.52 4.15
CA SER A 332 -48.79 17.23 5.37
C SER A 332 -49.58 18.54 5.53
N ASN A 333 -49.92 18.90 6.75
CA ASN A 333 -50.60 20.16 7.09
C ASN A 333 -49.73 21.39 6.70
N GLU A 334 -48.40 21.26 6.73
CA GLU A 334 -47.49 22.31 6.32
C GLU A 334 -46.78 21.90 5.03
N PRO A 335 -46.48 22.86 4.11
CA PRO A 335 -45.70 22.58 2.92
C PRO A 335 -44.39 21.92 3.25
N VAL A 336 -44.02 20.84 2.56
CA VAL A 336 -42.77 20.10 2.74
C VAL A 336 -41.89 20.40 1.52
N TYR A 337 -40.86 21.25 1.74
CA TYR A 337 -39.90 21.59 0.69
C TYR A 337 -38.72 20.64 0.75
N ILE A 338 -38.27 20.20 -0.42
CA ILE A 338 -37.06 19.41 -0.62
C ILE A 338 -36.24 20.02 -1.77
N TYR A 339 -34.94 19.72 -1.83
CA TYR A 339 -34.08 20.15 -2.91
C TYR A 339 -33.73 18.94 -3.78
N GLY A 340 -34.19 18.93 -5.04
CA GLY A 340 -34.03 17.78 -5.92
C GLY A 340 -34.48 18.00 -7.35
N ASP A 341 -34.24 17.00 -8.17
CA ASP A 341 -34.64 16.96 -9.59
C ASP A 341 -36.07 16.44 -9.68
N SER A 342 -37.00 17.33 -10.10
CA SER A 342 -38.44 17.05 -10.15
C SER A 342 -38.78 15.89 -11.06
N ASP A 343 -38.13 15.76 -12.21
CA ASP A 343 -38.41 14.71 -13.21
C ASP A 343 -37.98 13.33 -12.65
N LEU A 344 -36.82 13.26 -12.03
CA LEU A 344 -36.35 12.01 -11.43
C LEU A 344 -37.17 11.59 -10.21
N LEU A 345 -37.58 12.55 -9.37
CA LEU A 345 -38.40 12.26 -8.21
C LEU A 345 -39.81 11.84 -8.61
N ALA A 346 -40.43 12.51 -9.60
CA ALA A 346 -41.71 12.09 -10.20
C ALA A 346 -41.62 10.65 -10.74
N ARG A 347 -40.53 10.34 -11.44
CA ARG A 347 -40.27 8.97 -11.93
C ARG A 347 -40.14 7.93 -10.80
N ALA A 348 -39.44 8.28 -9.71
CA ALA A 348 -39.35 7.39 -8.55
C ALA A 348 -40.74 7.08 -7.97
N VAL A 349 -41.57 8.10 -7.81
CA VAL A 349 -42.94 7.93 -7.32
C VAL A 349 -43.80 7.12 -8.28
N ASN A 350 -43.75 7.41 -9.61
CA ASN A 350 -44.45 6.65 -10.63
C ASN A 350 -44.06 5.18 -10.67
N ASN A 351 -42.80 4.84 -10.44
CA ASN A 351 -42.38 3.45 -10.30
C ASN A 351 -43.03 2.77 -9.09
N LEU A 352 -43.18 3.47 -7.95
CA LEU A 352 -43.88 2.94 -6.78
C LEU A 352 -45.38 2.77 -7.04
N LEU A 353 -46.03 3.76 -7.67
CA LEU A 353 -47.45 3.72 -8.04
C LEU A 353 -47.73 2.57 -9.04
N SER A 354 -46.93 2.46 -10.11
CA SER A 354 -47.04 1.36 -11.07
C SER A 354 -46.89 -0.02 -10.43
N ASN A 355 -45.93 -0.18 -9.48
CA ASN A 355 -45.81 -1.41 -8.72
C ASN A 355 -47.07 -1.69 -7.87
N SER A 356 -47.58 -0.67 -7.17
CA SER A 356 -48.78 -0.84 -6.38
C SER A 356 -50.01 -1.19 -7.24
N LEU A 357 -50.13 -0.58 -8.42
CA LEU A 357 -51.20 -0.88 -9.40
C LEU A 357 -51.15 -2.33 -9.90
N LYS A 358 -49.93 -2.89 -10.06
CA LYS A 358 -49.72 -4.27 -10.53
C LYS A 358 -49.94 -5.32 -9.45
N TYR A 359 -49.45 -5.05 -8.22
CA TYR A 359 -49.31 -6.06 -7.18
C TYR A 359 -50.29 -5.91 -6.02
N SER A 360 -51.15 -4.87 -5.97
CA SER A 360 -52.15 -4.72 -4.91
C SER A 360 -53.33 -5.66 -5.11
N LYS A 361 -53.89 -6.12 -4.01
CA LYS A 361 -55.12 -6.91 -3.97
C LYS A 361 -56.32 -6.03 -4.36
N ALA A 362 -57.13 -6.49 -5.26
CA ALA A 362 -58.36 -5.77 -5.67
C ALA A 362 -59.26 -5.43 -4.48
N ASN A 363 -60.00 -4.34 -4.58
CA ASN A 363 -60.88 -3.79 -3.57
C ASN A 363 -60.16 -3.40 -2.28
N THR A 364 -58.86 -3.00 -2.36
CA THR A 364 -58.08 -2.44 -1.25
C THR A 364 -57.70 -0.99 -1.51
N ILE A 365 -57.18 -0.32 -0.50
CA ILE A 365 -56.71 1.06 -0.54
C ILE A 365 -55.21 1.05 -0.79
N VAL A 366 -54.77 1.91 -1.74
CA VAL A 366 -53.37 2.31 -1.89
C VAL A 366 -53.24 3.73 -1.34
N LYS A 367 -52.39 3.95 -0.36
CA LYS A 367 -52.31 5.21 0.36
C LYS A 367 -50.98 5.90 0.13
N ILE A 368 -51.03 7.15 -0.33
CA ILE A 368 -49.89 8.06 -0.38
C ILE A 368 -49.92 8.94 0.88
N LYS A 369 -48.79 9.08 1.53
CA LYS A 369 -48.66 9.96 2.68
C LYS A 369 -47.41 10.81 2.60
N ILE A 370 -47.56 12.14 2.76
CA ILE A 370 -46.48 13.10 2.86
C ILE A 370 -46.32 13.55 4.29
N SER A 371 -45.09 13.54 4.79
CA SER A 371 -44.74 13.99 6.14
C SER A 371 -43.37 14.64 6.20
N ARG A 372 -43.16 15.47 7.22
CA ARG A 372 -41.82 15.95 7.56
C ARG A 372 -41.30 15.08 8.71
N GLU A 373 -40.08 14.56 8.54
CA GLU A 373 -39.48 13.68 9.54
C GLU A 373 -38.06 14.13 9.88
N LYS A 374 -37.63 13.85 11.10
CA LYS A 374 -36.31 14.16 11.58
C LYS A 374 -35.55 12.88 11.89
N LEU A 375 -34.47 12.62 11.17
CA LEU A 375 -33.58 11.49 11.38
C LEU A 375 -32.17 12.01 11.70
N ASN A 376 -31.58 11.57 12.80
CA ASN A 376 -30.23 11.98 13.23
C ASN A 376 -30.02 13.51 13.21
N ASN A 377 -30.98 14.29 13.69
CA ASN A 377 -30.97 15.76 13.67
C ASN A 377 -31.03 16.44 12.28
N VAL A 378 -31.28 15.69 11.20
CA VAL A 378 -31.48 16.23 9.85
C VAL A 378 -32.96 16.14 9.49
N ASN A 379 -33.50 17.22 8.90
CA ASN A 379 -34.88 17.24 8.43
C ASN A 379 -34.99 16.58 7.05
N TYR A 380 -36.02 15.78 6.86
CA TYR A 380 -36.36 15.10 5.61
C TYR A 380 -37.81 15.34 5.25
N GLY A 381 -38.07 15.54 3.95
CA GLY A 381 -39.38 15.30 3.38
C GLY A 381 -39.53 13.78 3.17
N ALA A 382 -40.60 13.22 3.68
CA ALA A 382 -40.87 11.81 3.55
C ALA A 382 -42.11 11.60 2.65
N PHE A 383 -41.95 10.78 1.62
CA PHE A 383 -43.01 10.23 0.79
C PHE A 383 -43.20 8.76 1.14
N SER A 384 -44.40 8.37 1.52
CA SER A 384 -44.77 7.00 1.89
C SER A 384 -45.85 6.49 0.96
N LEU A 385 -45.71 5.29 0.45
CA LEU A 385 -46.74 4.56 -0.28
C LEU A 385 -47.00 3.25 0.44
N SER A 386 -48.26 2.99 0.81
CA SER A 386 -48.69 1.72 1.40
C SER A 386 -49.73 1.02 0.50
N ASN A 387 -49.66 -0.27 0.44
CA ASN A 387 -50.62 -1.11 -0.31
C ASN A 387 -50.74 -2.50 0.34
N VAL A 388 -51.90 -3.17 0.15
CA VAL A 388 -52.11 -4.56 0.53
C VAL A 388 -51.69 -5.46 -0.66
N PRO A 389 -50.65 -6.25 -0.60
CA PRO A 389 -50.21 -7.07 -1.71
C PRO A 389 -51.14 -8.25 -1.95
N LYS A 390 -51.22 -8.71 -3.22
CA LYS A 390 -52.05 -9.88 -3.63
C LYS A 390 -51.59 -11.15 -2.92
N GLU A 391 -50.29 -11.28 -2.73
CA GLU A 391 -49.63 -12.45 -2.13
C GLU A 391 -48.96 -12.10 -0.81
N SER A 392 -48.92 -13.02 0.13
CA SER A 392 -48.26 -12.78 1.41
C SER A 392 -46.75 -12.57 1.20
N ILE A 393 -46.20 -11.51 1.75
CA ILE A 393 -44.77 -11.15 1.69
C ILE A 393 -44.18 -11.34 3.08
N SER A 394 -43.00 -11.96 3.17
CA SER A 394 -42.25 -12.06 4.40
C SER A 394 -41.42 -10.78 4.64
N GLU A 395 -41.16 -10.43 5.88
CA GLU A 395 -40.38 -9.24 6.23
C GLU A 395 -38.94 -9.32 5.70
N ALA A 396 -38.34 -10.52 5.72
CA ALA A 396 -36.98 -10.77 5.18
C ALA A 396 -36.88 -10.61 3.66
N GLU A 397 -38.01 -10.70 2.92
CA GLU A 397 -38.05 -10.61 1.47
C GLU A 397 -38.07 -9.15 1.00
N VAL A 398 -38.52 -8.21 1.83
CA VAL A 398 -38.72 -6.80 1.42
C VAL A 398 -37.41 -6.13 1.02
N ASP A 399 -36.30 -6.45 1.66
CA ASP A 399 -35.00 -5.90 1.32
C ASP A 399 -34.53 -6.32 -0.07
N SER A 400 -34.90 -7.54 -0.51
CA SER A 400 -34.58 -8.06 -1.84
C SER A 400 -35.31 -7.36 -2.98
N PHE A 401 -36.44 -6.68 -2.71
CA PHE A 401 -37.18 -5.94 -3.72
C PHE A 401 -36.39 -4.79 -4.36
N PHE A 402 -35.39 -4.29 -3.65
CA PHE A 402 -34.50 -3.25 -4.14
C PHE A 402 -33.28 -3.80 -4.90
N GLU A 403 -33.17 -5.12 -5.04
CA GLU A 403 -32.13 -5.73 -5.87
C GLU A 403 -32.52 -5.65 -7.34
N ARG A 404 -31.53 -5.53 -8.19
CA ARG A 404 -31.72 -5.39 -9.65
C ARG A 404 -32.29 -6.68 -10.23
N LEU A 405 -33.27 -6.55 -11.10
CA LEU A 405 -33.94 -7.68 -11.79
C LEU A 405 -34.60 -8.68 -10.83
N TYR A 406 -34.82 -8.27 -9.59
CA TYR A 406 -35.53 -9.11 -8.65
C TYR A 406 -36.98 -9.29 -9.11
N LYS A 407 -37.40 -10.52 -9.31
CA LYS A 407 -38.75 -10.97 -9.59
C LYS A 407 -39.09 -12.11 -8.66
N ARG A 408 -40.19 -12.01 -7.93
CA ARG A 408 -40.60 -13.04 -6.99
C ARG A 408 -40.93 -14.36 -7.68
N ASP A 409 -41.51 -14.29 -8.88
CA ASP A 409 -41.88 -15.44 -9.69
C ASP A 409 -41.29 -15.29 -11.11
N GLN A 410 -40.24 -16.06 -11.38
CA GLN A 410 -39.56 -16.07 -12.69
C GLN A 410 -40.43 -16.60 -13.82
N SER A 411 -41.52 -17.34 -13.49
CA SER A 411 -42.44 -17.90 -14.46
C SER A 411 -43.41 -16.86 -15.02
N ARG A 412 -43.63 -15.71 -14.36
CA ARG A 412 -44.47 -14.59 -14.80
C ARG A 412 -43.68 -13.52 -15.54
N SER A 413 -43.09 -13.87 -16.69
CA SER A 413 -42.25 -12.99 -17.49
C SER A 413 -42.95 -11.73 -18.04
N ASP A 414 -44.26 -11.58 -17.86
CA ASP A 414 -45.07 -10.55 -18.49
C ASP A 414 -45.36 -9.33 -17.59
N GLU A 415 -44.98 -9.33 -16.35
CA GLU A 415 -45.45 -8.32 -15.37
C GLU A 415 -44.46 -7.22 -14.99
N GLY A 416 -43.22 -7.20 -15.50
CA GLY A 416 -42.28 -6.09 -15.25
C GLY A 416 -40.82 -6.42 -15.53
N SER A 417 -40.01 -5.37 -15.66
CA SER A 417 -38.57 -5.46 -15.91
C SER A 417 -37.77 -5.92 -14.68
N GLY A 418 -38.34 -5.76 -13.47
CA GLY A 418 -37.61 -5.95 -12.20
C GLY A 418 -36.59 -4.84 -11.88
N LEU A 419 -36.64 -3.73 -12.65
CA LEU A 419 -35.75 -2.59 -12.47
C LEU A 419 -36.41 -1.44 -11.68
N GLY A 420 -37.74 -1.36 -11.63
CA GLY A 420 -38.46 -0.20 -11.10
C GLY A 420 -38.02 0.20 -9.69
N LEU A 421 -38.00 -0.75 -8.72
CA LEU A 421 -37.60 -0.44 -7.33
C LEU A 421 -36.11 -0.16 -7.17
N SER A 422 -35.25 -0.78 -7.99
CA SER A 422 -33.83 -0.45 -7.98
C SER A 422 -33.58 0.96 -8.55
N ILE A 423 -34.33 1.37 -9.57
CA ILE A 423 -34.31 2.75 -10.09
C ILE A 423 -34.75 3.75 -9.01
N VAL A 424 -35.82 3.45 -8.27
CA VAL A 424 -36.24 4.30 -7.11
C VAL A 424 -35.11 4.46 -6.11
N LYS A 425 -34.46 3.36 -5.73
CA LYS A 425 -33.33 3.38 -4.79
C LYS A 425 -32.18 4.22 -5.29
N ASP A 426 -31.82 4.08 -6.57
CA ASP A 426 -30.71 4.83 -7.17
C ASP A 426 -31.05 6.34 -7.27
N ILE A 427 -32.28 6.70 -7.67
CA ILE A 427 -32.75 8.11 -7.67
C ILE A 427 -32.67 8.71 -6.27
N VAL A 428 -33.23 8.05 -5.28
CA VAL A 428 -33.24 8.56 -3.89
C VAL A 428 -31.81 8.72 -3.37
N LYS A 429 -30.91 7.78 -3.68
CA LYS A 429 -29.50 7.85 -3.32
C LYS A 429 -28.78 9.03 -3.99
N LEU A 430 -29.07 9.32 -5.26
CA LEU A 430 -28.52 10.49 -5.97
C LEU A 430 -28.91 11.81 -5.30
N HIS A 431 -30.11 11.88 -4.69
CA HIS A 431 -30.58 13.02 -3.92
C HIS A 431 -30.08 13.02 -2.45
N GLY A 432 -29.09 12.18 -2.09
CA GLY A 432 -28.58 12.07 -0.72
C GLY A 432 -29.62 11.54 0.28
N GLY A 433 -30.67 10.91 -0.22
CA GLY A 433 -31.77 10.35 0.54
C GLY A 433 -31.62 8.85 0.85
N THR A 434 -32.68 8.28 1.41
CA THR A 434 -32.77 6.85 1.72
C THR A 434 -34.17 6.33 1.47
N ILE A 435 -34.29 5.08 0.98
CA ILE A 435 -35.55 4.37 0.85
C ILE A 435 -35.59 3.22 1.85
N LYS A 436 -36.76 2.99 2.46
CA LYS A 436 -37.04 1.83 3.31
C LYS A 436 -38.30 1.14 2.84
N GLY A 437 -38.26 -0.19 2.82
CA GLY A 437 -39.43 -1.04 2.69
C GLY A 437 -39.66 -1.77 4.00
N TYR A 438 -40.89 -1.89 4.43
CA TYR A 438 -41.27 -2.69 5.61
C TYR A 438 -42.73 -3.12 5.53
N LYS A 439 -43.04 -4.16 6.26
CA LYS A 439 -44.40 -4.67 6.37
C LYS A 439 -45.02 -4.26 7.71
N GLU A 440 -46.22 -3.73 7.67
CA GLU A 440 -47.00 -3.44 8.87
C GLU A 440 -48.36 -4.13 8.73
N LYS A 441 -48.61 -5.14 9.57
CA LYS A 441 -49.78 -6.02 9.46
C LYS A 441 -49.90 -6.68 8.08
N GLU A 442 -50.91 -6.28 7.29
CA GLU A 442 -51.11 -6.76 5.90
C GLU A 442 -50.59 -5.80 4.85
N GLU A 443 -50.19 -4.60 5.23
CA GLU A 443 -49.71 -3.56 4.31
C GLU A 443 -48.21 -3.69 4.09
N LEU A 444 -47.78 -3.50 2.82
CA LEU A 444 -46.44 -3.28 2.41
C LEU A 444 -46.24 -1.77 2.26
N ILE A 445 -45.23 -1.22 2.90
CA ILE A 445 -44.96 0.21 2.93
C ILE A 445 -43.58 0.48 2.34
N PHE A 446 -43.52 1.36 1.33
CA PHE A 446 -42.27 1.93 0.82
C PHE A 446 -42.21 3.39 1.23
N LYS A 447 -41.09 3.79 1.83
CA LYS A 447 -40.92 5.15 2.35
C LYS A 447 -39.60 5.74 1.86
N LEU A 448 -39.72 6.86 1.13
CA LEU A 448 -38.61 7.65 0.65
C LEU A 448 -38.33 8.78 1.62
N PHE A 449 -37.07 9.01 1.93
CA PHE A 449 -36.58 10.14 2.74
C PHE A 449 -35.66 10.97 1.86
N ILE A 450 -36.04 12.21 1.58
CA ILE A 450 -35.26 13.16 0.80
C ILE A 450 -34.94 14.35 1.68
N LYS A 451 -33.69 14.81 1.63
CA LYS A 451 -33.23 15.88 2.50
C LYS A 451 -34.01 17.16 2.23
N ALA A 452 -34.56 17.78 3.31
CA ALA A 452 -35.31 19.01 3.25
C ALA A 452 -34.41 20.25 3.39
#